data_0aee8fac0821075f5f49e1c35bdfdf9e
#
_entry.id   0aee8fac0821075f5f49e1c35bdfdf9e
#
_cell.length_a   1.000
_cell.length_b   1.000
_cell.length_c   1.000
_cell.angle_alpha   90.00
_cell.angle_beta   90.00
_cell.angle_gamma   90.00
#
_symmetry.space_group_name_H-M   'P 1'
#
loop_
_entity.id
_entity.type
_entity.pdbx_description
1 polymer ?
#
loop_
_entity_poly.entity_id
_entity_poly.type
_entity_poly.pdbx_seq_one_letter_code
_entity_poly.pdbx_strand_id
1 'polypeptide(L)'
;VSPPVNSPSLYRRLLIWLLVPMLALGTLMLVQAYFASRDTADRAFDRLLESASLSIAEQVKRQQGQLWMDLPPAALKMLASNAEERVFYALYDAHDNFISGNAELPPIDDGQGSMRFTNIQWHDMSLRLGVRHSQLEGWRDRQPFEVRVAHTREGREALTQTLFQGSMLRLIAMAMLAIGVVLLGVRMALMPLTQLRRAIRARDPRTLAPLDLTLPRELAELRETLNDLLARMRRVRANQERFIGDASHQLRTPLAGLSARAELALRQDDPRAWHDALGVMRGSADKTARLASQLLSLTRLNNPESMPEARDIDLCDIARQAVRDALSSCHRAGIDLGVETPSHAVTQRAVQWQLAEALANLIDNASRYGASRITVRVGEAPTRLEVEDNGPGIPEAQRLLVLRPFHRGMEGGQGSGLGLAIVDGIARAHGARLTLVPARPNAESQGLRVRLHFTEDSTP
;
A
#
# COMPACT_ATOMS: atom_id res chain seq x y z
N VAL A 1 20.60 -4.84 8.51
CA VAL A 1 20.27 -4.53 7.10
C VAL A 1 19.87 -5.82 6.43
N SER A 2 18.57 -6.07 6.36
CA SER A 2 18.03 -7.25 5.66
C SER A 2 18.33 -7.12 4.16
N PRO A 3 18.67 -8.22 3.44
CA PRO A 3 18.94 -8.18 2.01
C PRO A 3 17.69 -7.69 1.25
N PRO A 4 17.83 -6.93 0.17
CA PRO A 4 16.70 -6.46 -0.60
C PRO A 4 15.95 -7.68 -1.15
N VAL A 5 14.74 -7.89 -0.70
CA VAL A 5 13.81 -8.83 -1.30
C VAL A 5 13.62 -8.36 -2.75
N ASN A 6 14.12 -9.16 -3.72
CA ASN A 6 13.97 -8.94 -5.15
C ASN A 6 12.48 -9.11 -5.56
N SER A 7 11.62 -8.26 -5.05
CA SER A 7 10.23 -8.19 -5.50
C SER A 7 10.21 -7.52 -6.87
N PRO A 8 9.64 -8.16 -7.90
CA PRO A 8 9.53 -7.57 -9.23
C PRO A 8 8.77 -6.25 -9.15
N SER A 9 9.24 -5.24 -9.89
CA SER A 9 8.60 -3.92 -9.90
C SER A 9 7.11 -4.05 -10.29
N LEU A 10 6.26 -3.24 -9.70
CA LEU A 10 4.81 -3.20 -9.99
C LEU A 10 4.55 -3.04 -11.50
N TYR A 11 5.37 -2.23 -12.18
CA TYR A 11 5.35 -2.05 -13.63
C TYR A 11 5.53 -3.38 -14.38
N ARG A 12 6.55 -4.17 -14.03
CA ARG A 12 6.82 -5.47 -14.65
C ARG A 12 5.70 -6.48 -14.37
N ARG A 13 5.15 -6.46 -13.17
CA ARG A 13 4.05 -7.34 -12.79
C ARG A 13 2.79 -7.03 -13.60
N LEU A 14 2.41 -5.76 -13.72
CA LEU A 14 1.27 -5.34 -14.53
C LEU A 14 1.46 -5.68 -16.01
N LEU A 15 2.66 -5.46 -16.57
CA LEU A 15 2.94 -5.82 -17.94
C LEU A 15 2.78 -7.32 -18.19
N ILE A 16 3.33 -8.17 -17.32
CA ILE A 16 3.18 -9.64 -17.46
C ILE A 16 1.71 -10.04 -17.40
N TRP A 17 0.95 -9.52 -16.45
CA TRP A 17 -0.46 -9.84 -16.28
C TRP A 17 -1.35 -9.40 -17.46
N LEU A 18 -0.95 -8.34 -18.18
CA LEU A 18 -1.68 -7.85 -19.35
C LEU A 18 -1.19 -8.48 -20.66
N LEU A 19 0.12 -8.65 -20.83
CA LEU A 19 0.69 -9.17 -22.09
C LEU A 19 0.54 -10.68 -22.23
N VAL A 20 0.63 -11.46 -21.15
CA VAL A 20 0.52 -12.92 -21.25
C VAL A 20 -0.86 -13.37 -21.74
N PRO A 21 -2.00 -12.91 -21.18
CA PRO A 21 -3.31 -13.26 -21.73
C PRO A 21 -3.53 -12.75 -23.15
N MET A 22 -2.98 -11.57 -23.47
CA MET A 22 -3.09 -11.00 -24.82
C MET A 22 -2.33 -11.83 -25.85
N LEU A 23 -1.12 -12.33 -25.53
CA LEU A 23 -0.37 -13.24 -26.37
C LEU A 23 -1.09 -14.58 -26.53
N ALA A 24 -1.65 -15.13 -25.44
CA ALA A 24 -2.43 -16.36 -25.50
C ALA A 24 -3.67 -16.22 -26.42
N LEU A 25 -4.39 -15.11 -26.30
CA LEU A 25 -5.53 -14.80 -27.18
C LEU A 25 -5.09 -14.61 -28.63
N GLY A 26 -3.98 -13.91 -28.86
CA GLY A 26 -3.42 -13.70 -30.20
C GLY A 26 -3.02 -15.00 -30.88
N THR A 27 -2.38 -15.93 -30.15
CA THR A 27 -2.05 -17.26 -30.67
C THR A 27 -3.29 -18.07 -30.98
N LEU A 28 -4.30 -18.03 -30.13
CA LEU A 28 -5.60 -18.72 -30.38
C LEU A 28 -6.26 -18.17 -31.64
N MET A 29 -6.31 -16.83 -31.80
CA MET A 29 -6.88 -16.21 -33.01
C MET A 29 -6.11 -16.57 -34.28
N LEU A 30 -4.79 -16.73 -34.21
CA LEU A 30 -3.93 -17.11 -35.33
C LEU A 30 -4.23 -18.54 -35.78
N VAL A 31 -4.38 -19.44 -34.80
CA VAL A 31 -4.79 -20.85 -35.07
C VAL A 31 -6.18 -20.89 -35.70
N GLN A 32 -7.12 -20.13 -35.15
CA GLN A 32 -8.48 -20.04 -35.68
C GLN A 32 -8.50 -19.47 -37.12
N ALA A 33 -7.70 -18.45 -37.40
CA ALA A 33 -7.59 -17.84 -38.72
C ALA A 33 -7.05 -18.84 -39.76
N TYR A 34 -6.08 -19.69 -39.36
CA TYR A 34 -5.57 -20.75 -40.23
C TYR A 34 -6.66 -21.76 -40.60
N PHE A 35 -7.39 -22.28 -39.63
CA PHE A 35 -8.47 -23.24 -39.90
C PHE A 35 -9.63 -22.62 -40.70
N ALA A 36 -9.99 -21.37 -40.41
CA ALA A 36 -11.01 -20.64 -41.16
C ALA A 36 -10.59 -20.37 -42.61
N SER A 37 -9.32 -20.02 -42.86
CA SER A 37 -8.79 -19.83 -44.21
C SER A 37 -8.81 -21.14 -45.01
N ARG A 38 -8.42 -22.25 -44.36
CA ARG A 38 -8.45 -23.58 -44.97
C ARG A 38 -9.89 -24.04 -45.32
N ASP A 39 -10.81 -23.90 -44.37
CA ASP A 39 -12.22 -24.26 -44.57
C ASP A 39 -12.86 -23.42 -45.69
N THR A 40 -12.54 -22.14 -45.76
CA THR A 40 -13.00 -21.24 -46.81
C THR A 40 -12.47 -21.68 -48.20
N ALA A 41 -11.18 -21.99 -48.30
CA ALA A 41 -10.59 -22.52 -49.53
C ALA A 41 -11.20 -23.88 -49.93
N ASP A 42 -11.35 -24.78 -48.95
CA ASP A 42 -11.95 -26.11 -49.17
C ASP A 42 -13.38 -26.00 -49.73
N ARG A 43 -14.20 -25.12 -49.14
CA ARG A 43 -15.59 -24.90 -49.63
C ARG A 43 -15.63 -24.25 -51.01
N ALA A 44 -14.72 -23.29 -51.28
CA ALA A 44 -14.67 -22.61 -52.57
C ALA A 44 -14.36 -23.62 -53.71
N PHE A 45 -13.34 -24.46 -53.51
CA PHE A 45 -12.92 -25.45 -54.51
C PHE A 45 -13.92 -26.63 -54.63
N ASP A 46 -14.52 -27.09 -53.53
CA ASP A 46 -15.56 -28.12 -53.58
C ASP A 46 -16.81 -27.63 -54.37
N ARG A 47 -17.18 -26.33 -54.24
CA ARG A 47 -18.26 -25.74 -55.10
C ARG A 47 -17.86 -25.67 -56.57
N LEU A 48 -16.59 -25.39 -56.87
CA LEU A 48 -16.12 -25.41 -58.25
C LEU A 48 -16.22 -26.79 -58.84
N LEU A 49 -15.80 -27.87 -58.13
CA LEU A 49 -15.96 -29.25 -58.53
C LEU A 49 -17.43 -29.64 -58.73
N GLU A 50 -18.30 -29.17 -57.83
CA GLU A 50 -19.72 -29.41 -57.90
C GLU A 50 -20.33 -28.79 -59.18
N SER A 51 -20.02 -27.54 -59.46
CA SER A 51 -20.48 -26.83 -60.66
C SER A 51 -19.91 -27.47 -61.92
N ALA A 52 -18.62 -27.85 -61.91
CA ALA A 52 -17.96 -28.51 -62.99
C ALA A 52 -18.63 -29.88 -63.31
N SER A 53 -18.85 -30.70 -62.29
CA SER A 53 -19.49 -32.02 -62.46
C SER A 53 -20.90 -31.88 -62.95
N LEU A 54 -21.67 -30.85 -62.56
CA LEU A 54 -23.02 -30.61 -63.09
C LEU A 54 -22.99 -30.22 -64.57
N SER A 55 -22.11 -29.28 -64.93
CA SER A 55 -21.97 -28.83 -66.31
C SER A 55 -21.52 -29.94 -67.24
N ILE A 56 -20.66 -30.85 -66.75
CA ILE A 56 -20.23 -32.01 -67.47
C ILE A 56 -21.43 -33.02 -67.63
N ALA A 57 -22.18 -33.25 -66.55
CA ALA A 57 -23.32 -34.15 -66.56
C ALA A 57 -24.43 -33.72 -67.56
N GLU A 58 -24.67 -32.41 -67.67
CA GLU A 58 -25.64 -31.76 -68.59
C GLU A 58 -25.22 -31.93 -70.05
N GLN A 59 -23.95 -32.14 -70.37
CA GLN A 59 -23.45 -32.35 -71.74
C GLN A 59 -23.42 -33.80 -72.20
N VAL A 60 -23.72 -34.72 -71.28
CA VAL A 60 -23.83 -36.19 -71.67
C VAL A 60 -25.03 -36.41 -72.54
N LYS A 61 -24.82 -36.96 -73.72
CA LYS A 61 -25.84 -37.29 -74.73
C LYS A 61 -25.82 -38.76 -75.08
N ARG A 62 -26.93 -39.25 -75.63
CA ARG A 62 -27.00 -40.59 -76.19
C ARG A 62 -26.83 -40.54 -77.71
N GLN A 63 -25.82 -41.24 -78.23
CA GLN A 63 -25.58 -41.39 -79.65
C GLN A 63 -25.46 -42.89 -80.00
N GLN A 64 -26.25 -43.37 -80.93
CA GLN A 64 -26.27 -44.76 -81.35
C GLN A 64 -26.50 -45.80 -80.21
N GLY A 65 -27.20 -45.39 -79.12
CA GLY A 65 -27.47 -46.31 -78.01
C GLY A 65 -26.43 -46.30 -76.92
N GLN A 66 -25.29 -45.59 -77.07
CA GLN A 66 -24.23 -45.48 -76.12
C GLN A 66 -24.16 -44.01 -75.51
N LEU A 67 -23.75 -43.94 -74.30
CA LEU A 67 -23.46 -42.64 -73.68
C LEU A 67 -22.23 -42.00 -74.33
N TRP A 68 -22.35 -40.75 -74.74
CA TRP A 68 -21.28 -40.04 -75.41
C TRP A 68 -21.19 -38.61 -74.87
N MET A 69 -19.97 -38.08 -74.74
CA MET A 69 -19.71 -36.75 -74.25
C MET A 69 -18.61 -36.10 -75.08
N ASP A 70 -18.87 -34.89 -75.57
CA ASP A 70 -17.91 -34.05 -76.25
C ASP A 70 -17.69 -32.79 -75.43
N LEU A 71 -16.59 -32.75 -74.73
CA LEU A 71 -16.21 -31.59 -73.96
C LEU A 71 -15.23 -30.74 -74.78
N PRO A 72 -15.62 -29.51 -75.14
CA PRO A 72 -14.70 -28.59 -75.81
C PRO A 72 -13.49 -28.32 -74.92
N PRO A 73 -12.25 -28.29 -75.43
CA PRO A 73 -11.07 -27.92 -74.64
C PRO A 73 -11.17 -26.58 -73.90
N ALA A 74 -12.01 -25.66 -74.37
CA ALA A 74 -12.28 -24.40 -73.71
C ALA A 74 -13.05 -24.52 -72.39
N ALA A 75 -13.94 -25.52 -72.28
CA ALA A 75 -14.67 -25.79 -71.03
C ALA A 75 -13.74 -26.32 -69.92
N LEU A 76 -12.76 -27.14 -70.27
CA LEU A 76 -11.74 -27.62 -69.33
C LEU A 76 -10.83 -26.48 -68.82
N LYS A 77 -10.51 -25.50 -69.68
CA LYS A 77 -9.74 -24.33 -69.26
C LYS A 77 -10.51 -23.39 -68.31
N MET A 78 -11.83 -23.37 -68.37
CA MET A 78 -12.66 -22.60 -67.43
C MET A 78 -12.71 -23.25 -66.03
N LEU A 79 -12.42 -24.54 -65.92
CA LEU A 79 -12.36 -25.27 -64.66
C LEU A 79 -11.03 -25.19 -63.96
N ALA A 80 -9.96 -24.81 -64.67
CA ALA A 80 -8.67 -24.55 -64.13
C ALA A 80 -8.60 -23.06 -63.71
N SER A 81 -8.68 -22.77 -62.43
CA SER A 81 -8.63 -21.41 -61.89
C SER A 81 -7.28 -20.71 -62.10
N ASN A 82 -6.22 -21.51 -62.31
CA ASN A 82 -4.85 -21.02 -62.51
C ASN A 82 -4.13 -21.86 -63.57
N ALA A 83 -3.14 -21.32 -64.25
CA ALA A 83 -2.35 -21.98 -65.31
C ALA A 83 -1.61 -23.26 -64.84
N GLU A 84 -1.46 -23.42 -63.52
CA GLU A 84 -0.77 -24.59 -62.90
C GLU A 84 -1.72 -25.69 -62.41
N GLU A 85 -3.04 -25.43 -62.40
CA GLU A 85 -4.03 -26.44 -61.95
C GLU A 85 -4.35 -27.43 -63.07
N ARG A 86 -4.24 -28.71 -62.73
CA ARG A 86 -4.63 -29.80 -63.65
C ARG A 86 -6.01 -30.30 -63.24
N VAL A 87 -6.93 -30.27 -64.22
CA VAL A 87 -8.29 -30.80 -64.05
C VAL A 87 -8.40 -32.10 -64.81
N PHE A 88 -8.87 -33.08 -64.12
CA PHE A 88 -9.14 -34.45 -64.67
C PHE A 88 -10.63 -34.70 -64.60
N TYR A 89 -11.14 -35.35 -65.64
CA TYR A 89 -12.53 -35.74 -65.67
C TYR A 89 -12.68 -37.14 -66.34
N ALA A 90 -13.68 -37.85 -65.90
CA ALA A 90 -14.03 -39.17 -66.47
C ALA A 90 -15.57 -39.42 -66.39
N LEU A 91 -16.09 -40.04 -67.36
CA LEU A 91 -17.47 -40.54 -67.45
C LEU A 91 -17.47 -42.05 -67.39
N TYR A 92 -18.24 -42.58 -66.46
CA TYR A 92 -18.42 -44.03 -66.30
C TYR A 92 -19.91 -44.43 -66.46
N ASP A 93 -20.14 -45.64 -66.91
CA ASP A 93 -21.47 -46.22 -66.92
C ASP A 93 -21.88 -46.80 -65.56
N ALA A 94 -23.07 -47.34 -65.46
CA ALA A 94 -23.59 -48.05 -64.29
C ALA A 94 -22.77 -49.23 -63.78
N HIS A 95 -21.86 -49.74 -64.60
CA HIS A 95 -21.04 -50.91 -64.32
C HIS A 95 -19.57 -50.54 -64.09
N ASP A 96 -19.29 -49.26 -63.86
CA ASP A 96 -17.95 -48.67 -63.65
C ASP A 96 -17.02 -48.87 -64.91
N ASN A 97 -17.60 -48.96 -66.12
CA ASN A 97 -16.83 -48.97 -67.33
C ASN A 97 -16.52 -47.51 -67.77
N PHE A 98 -15.26 -47.25 -68.07
CA PHE A 98 -14.84 -45.94 -68.57
C PHE A 98 -15.41 -45.72 -69.99
N ILE A 99 -16.09 -44.55 -70.12
CA ILE A 99 -16.74 -44.22 -71.43
C ILE A 99 -15.91 -43.15 -72.15
N SER A 100 -15.61 -42.06 -71.46
CA SER A 100 -14.90 -40.91 -72.02
C SER A 100 -14.21 -40.06 -70.88
N GLY A 101 -13.15 -39.37 -71.20
CA GLY A 101 -12.46 -38.54 -70.26
C GLY A 101 -11.01 -38.35 -70.67
N ASN A 102 -10.29 -37.50 -69.86
CA ASN A 102 -8.87 -37.28 -70.07
C ASN A 102 -8.00 -38.09 -69.09
N ALA A 103 -8.63 -38.84 -68.15
CA ALA A 103 -7.93 -39.70 -67.23
C ALA A 103 -8.89 -40.78 -66.67
N GLU A 104 -8.36 -41.95 -66.34
CA GLU A 104 -9.11 -42.98 -65.60
C GLU A 104 -8.97 -42.70 -64.12
N LEU A 105 -10.03 -42.18 -63.45
CA LEU A 105 -10.06 -41.84 -62.06
C LEU A 105 -10.61 -43.02 -61.23
N PRO A 106 -10.04 -43.30 -60.05
CA PRO A 106 -10.47 -44.37 -59.20
C PRO A 106 -11.90 -44.18 -58.67
N PRO A 107 -12.64 -45.28 -58.39
CA PRO A 107 -13.96 -45.20 -57.77
C PRO A 107 -13.85 -44.70 -56.34
N ILE A 108 -14.94 -44.10 -55.86
CA ILE A 108 -15.15 -43.81 -54.43
C ILE A 108 -16.15 -44.84 -53.90
N ASP A 109 -15.88 -45.42 -52.73
CA ASP A 109 -16.75 -46.36 -52.06
C ASP A 109 -18.20 -45.86 -51.93
N ASP A 110 -19.16 -46.73 -52.17
CA ASP A 110 -20.59 -46.50 -52.22
C ASP A 110 -21.14 -45.90 -50.93
N GLY A 111 -21.68 -44.74 -51.03
CA GLY A 111 -22.43 -44.06 -49.95
C GLY A 111 -23.53 -43.19 -50.58
N GLN A 112 -24.59 -42.95 -49.86
CA GLN A 112 -25.78 -42.19 -50.30
C GLN A 112 -25.49 -40.65 -50.41
N GLY A 113 -25.71 -40.12 -51.65
CA GLY A 113 -25.61 -38.66 -51.89
C GLY A 113 -25.38 -38.35 -53.37
N SER A 114 -25.89 -37.20 -53.88
CA SER A 114 -25.80 -36.80 -55.30
C SER A 114 -24.39 -36.33 -55.71
N MET A 115 -23.55 -35.91 -54.74
CA MET A 115 -22.16 -35.49 -54.96
C MET A 115 -21.31 -35.80 -53.74
N ARG A 116 -20.09 -36.27 -53.96
CA ARG A 116 -19.13 -36.60 -52.90
C ARG A 116 -17.74 -36.09 -53.20
N PHE A 117 -17.03 -35.78 -52.17
CA PHE A 117 -15.66 -35.29 -52.27
C PHE A 117 -14.73 -36.15 -51.43
N THR A 118 -13.63 -36.62 -52.03
CA THR A 118 -12.57 -37.33 -51.32
C THR A 118 -11.19 -36.86 -51.78
N ASN A 119 -10.19 -37.00 -50.89
CA ASN A 119 -8.82 -36.76 -51.26
C ASN A 119 -8.16 -38.07 -51.67
N ILE A 120 -7.57 -38.10 -52.83
CA ILE A 120 -6.87 -39.28 -53.38
C ILE A 120 -5.43 -38.91 -53.72
N GLN A 121 -4.56 -39.92 -53.67
CA GLN A 121 -3.25 -39.85 -54.32
C GLN A 121 -3.33 -40.61 -55.64
N TRP A 122 -3.00 -39.93 -56.73
CA TRP A 122 -3.06 -40.52 -58.06
C TRP A 122 -1.84 -40.03 -58.85
N HIS A 123 -1.02 -40.99 -59.36
CA HIS A 123 0.20 -40.76 -60.13
C HIS A 123 1.11 -39.64 -59.45
N ASP A 124 1.42 -39.84 -58.18
CA ASP A 124 2.23 -38.92 -57.34
C ASP A 124 1.64 -37.51 -57.15
N MET A 125 0.39 -37.31 -57.58
CA MET A 125 -0.33 -36.03 -57.35
C MET A 125 -1.41 -36.18 -56.28
N SER A 126 -1.50 -35.24 -55.38
CA SER A 126 -2.62 -35.15 -54.44
C SER A 126 -3.81 -34.49 -55.12
N LEU A 127 -4.87 -35.22 -55.33
CA LEU A 127 -6.07 -34.74 -55.98
C LEU A 127 -7.26 -34.69 -55.02
N ARG A 128 -8.13 -33.74 -55.26
CA ARG A 128 -9.50 -33.73 -54.70
C ARG A 128 -10.43 -34.22 -55.75
N LEU A 129 -11.04 -35.36 -55.52
CA LEU A 129 -11.98 -36.02 -56.41
C LEU A 129 -13.43 -35.76 -55.97
N GLY A 130 -14.23 -35.29 -56.86
CA GLY A 130 -15.67 -35.16 -56.71
C GLY A 130 -16.37 -36.16 -57.64
N VAL A 131 -17.26 -36.92 -57.09
CA VAL A 131 -18.04 -37.90 -57.81
C VAL A 131 -19.52 -37.56 -57.77
N ARG A 132 -20.12 -37.43 -58.95
CA ARG A 132 -21.56 -37.18 -59.15
C ARG A 132 -22.22 -38.30 -59.81
N HIS A 133 -23.27 -38.89 -59.21
CA HIS A 133 -24.18 -39.82 -59.81
C HIS A 133 -25.32 -39.06 -60.49
N SER A 134 -25.57 -39.31 -61.75
CA SER A 134 -26.61 -38.66 -62.54
C SER A 134 -27.37 -39.76 -63.42
N GLN A 135 -28.50 -39.37 -63.93
CA GLN A 135 -29.31 -40.24 -64.78
C GLN A 135 -29.71 -39.47 -66.02
N LEU A 136 -29.52 -40.10 -67.21
CA LEU A 136 -30.03 -39.55 -68.43
C LEU A 136 -31.48 -39.99 -68.58
N GLU A 137 -32.41 -39.05 -68.62
CA GLU A 137 -33.84 -39.35 -68.85
C GLU A 137 -34.10 -39.57 -70.36
N GLY A 138 -34.32 -40.82 -70.76
CA GLY A 138 -34.80 -41.18 -72.11
C GLY A 138 -36.25 -41.53 -72.03
N TRP A 139 -36.94 -41.58 -73.24
CA TRP A 139 -38.40 -41.80 -73.33
C TRP A 139 -38.82 -43.24 -72.87
N ARG A 140 -37.87 -44.23 -72.78
CA ARG A 140 -38.18 -45.60 -72.34
C ARG A 140 -37.27 -46.18 -71.26
N ASP A 141 -36.04 -45.58 -71.01
CA ASP A 141 -35.09 -46.12 -70.10
C ASP A 141 -34.32 -44.98 -69.39
N ARG A 142 -34.14 -45.11 -68.03
CA ARG A 142 -33.22 -44.30 -67.26
C ARG A 142 -31.87 -44.96 -67.25
N GLN A 143 -30.86 -44.30 -67.82
CA GLN A 143 -29.48 -44.82 -67.79
C GLN A 143 -28.68 -44.05 -66.71
N PRO A 144 -28.34 -44.70 -65.59
CA PRO A 144 -27.47 -44.10 -64.64
C PRO A 144 -26.03 -43.97 -65.16
N PHE A 145 -25.36 -42.91 -64.84
CA PHE A 145 -23.98 -42.72 -65.19
C PHE A 145 -23.30 -41.94 -64.08
N GLU A 146 -21.96 -41.99 -63.99
CA GLU A 146 -21.14 -41.34 -62.98
C GLU A 146 -20.15 -40.43 -63.67
N VAL A 147 -20.11 -39.14 -63.12
CA VAL A 147 -19.12 -38.13 -63.52
C VAL A 147 -18.13 -37.95 -62.40
N ARG A 148 -16.89 -38.33 -62.70
CA ARG A 148 -15.75 -38.06 -61.77
C ARG A 148 -14.99 -36.88 -62.28
N VAL A 149 -14.79 -35.84 -61.36
CA VAL A 149 -14.01 -34.68 -61.66
C VAL A 149 -12.99 -34.50 -60.54
N ALA A 150 -11.76 -34.34 -60.91
CA ALA A 150 -10.69 -34.11 -59.94
C ALA A 150 -9.84 -32.92 -60.35
N HIS A 151 -9.30 -32.23 -59.36
CA HIS A 151 -8.28 -31.20 -59.58
C HIS A 151 -7.11 -31.35 -58.59
N THR A 152 -5.95 -30.84 -58.95
CA THR A 152 -4.79 -30.78 -58.06
C THR A 152 -5.03 -29.84 -56.88
N ARG A 153 -4.34 -30.09 -55.75
CA ARG A 153 -4.55 -29.33 -54.52
C ARG A 153 -3.72 -28.04 -54.45
N GLU A 154 -2.88 -27.76 -55.42
CA GLU A 154 -1.95 -26.63 -55.46
C GLU A 154 -2.68 -25.27 -55.35
N GLY A 155 -3.74 -25.06 -56.14
CA GLY A 155 -4.51 -23.82 -56.07
C GLY A 155 -5.24 -23.62 -54.76
N ARG A 156 -5.75 -24.72 -54.16
CA ARG A 156 -6.38 -24.72 -52.84
C ARG A 156 -5.36 -24.29 -51.74
N GLU A 157 -4.18 -24.84 -51.80
CA GLU A 157 -3.10 -24.48 -50.84
C GLU A 157 -2.64 -23.03 -51.02
N ALA A 158 -2.47 -22.59 -52.27
CA ALA A 158 -2.17 -21.19 -52.58
C ALA A 158 -3.22 -20.21 -52.09
N LEU A 159 -4.52 -20.54 -52.28
CA LEU A 159 -5.61 -19.71 -51.74
C LEU A 159 -5.60 -19.68 -50.22
N THR A 160 -5.44 -20.85 -49.57
CA THR A 160 -5.33 -20.95 -48.11
C THR A 160 -4.21 -20.07 -47.59
N GLN A 161 -3.03 -20.13 -48.22
CA GLN A 161 -1.85 -19.33 -47.83
C GLN A 161 -2.09 -17.84 -48.01
N THR A 162 -2.71 -17.42 -49.12
CA THR A 162 -3.03 -16.00 -49.39
C THR A 162 -4.00 -15.44 -48.34
N LEU A 163 -5.08 -16.18 -48.05
CA LEU A 163 -6.08 -15.79 -47.06
C LEU A 163 -5.48 -15.71 -45.63
N PHE A 164 -4.63 -16.72 -45.30
CA PHE A 164 -3.96 -16.79 -44.03
C PHE A 164 -2.95 -15.65 -43.85
N GLN A 165 -2.10 -15.38 -44.87
CA GLN A 165 -1.13 -14.27 -44.84
C GLN A 165 -1.83 -12.92 -44.63
N GLY A 166 -2.93 -12.66 -45.36
CA GLY A 166 -3.71 -11.43 -45.16
C GLY A 166 -4.30 -11.31 -43.76
N SER A 167 -4.76 -12.44 -43.20
CA SER A 167 -5.29 -12.45 -41.80
C SER A 167 -4.19 -12.29 -40.77
N MET A 168 -3.05 -12.95 -40.97
CA MET A 168 -1.87 -12.84 -40.10
C MET A 168 -1.33 -11.42 -40.03
N LEU A 169 -1.20 -10.73 -41.18
CA LEU A 169 -0.72 -9.35 -41.21
C LEU A 169 -1.64 -8.41 -40.40
N ARG A 170 -2.96 -8.57 -40.56
CA ARG A 170 -3.95 -7.78 -39.79
C ARG A 170 -3.88 -8.07 -38.30
N LEU A 171 -3.77 -9.34 -37.90
CA LEU A 171 -3.64 -9.74 -36.49
C LEU A 171 -2.34 -9.21 -35.87
N ILE A 172 -1.21 -9.25 -36.59
CA ILE A 172 0.06 -8.69 -36.11
C ILE A 172 -0.05 -7.18 -35.93
N ALA A 173 -0.65 -6.45 -36.89
CA ALA A 173 -0.85 -5.01 -36.78
C ALA A 173 -1.73 -4.65 -35.57
N MET A 174 -2.82 -5.37 -35.34
CA MET A 174 -3.68 -5.19 -34.17
C MET A 174 -2.94 -5.51 -32.86
N ALA A 175 -2.14 -6.57 -32.82
CA ALA A 175 -1.35 -6.92 -31.64
C ALA A 175 -0.32 -5.85 -31.32
N MET A 176 0.39 -5.33 -32.30
CA MET A 176 1.34 -4.23 -32.13
C MET A 176 0.67 -2.98 -31.59
N LEU A 177 -0.48 -2.61 -32.13
CA LEU A 177 -1.28 -1.48 -31.64
C LEU A 177 -1.71 -1.69 -30.17
N ALA A 178 -2.24 -2.87 -29.87
CA ALA A 178 -2.69 -3.20 -28.51
C ALA A 178 -1.53 -3.20 -27.51
N ILE A 179 -0.35 -3.73 -27.87
CA ILE A 179 0.85 -3.67 -27.04
C ILE A 179 1.25 -2.20 -26.80
N GLY A 180 1.23 -1.37 -27.83
CA GLY A 180 1.53 0.06 -27.70
C GLY A 180 0.57 0.78 -26.74
N VAL A 181 -0.73 0.51 -26.84
CA VAL A 181 -1.75 1.07 -25.94
C VAL A 181 -1.53 0.60 -24.50
N VAL A 182 -1.25 -0.68 -24.29
CA VAL A 182 -0.97 -1.24 -22.94
C VAL A 182 0.27 -0.60 -22.33
N LEU A 183 1.36 -0.48 -23.08
CA LEU A 183 2.60 0.13 -22.59
C LEU A 183 2.41 1.60 -22.20
N LEU A 184 1.72 2.35 -23.06
CA LEU A 184 1.38 3.75 -22.80
C LEU A 184 0.45 3.90 -21.60
N GLY A 185 -0.61 3.08 -21.53
CA GLY A 185 -1.59 3.10 -20.45
C GLY A 185 -0.97 2.80 -19.08
N VAL A 186 -0.15 1.75 -18.97
CA VAL A 186 0.55 1.40 -17.74
C VAL A 186 1.53 2.52 -17.33
N ARG A 187 2.24 3.12 -18.29
CA ARG A 187 3.15 4.24 -18.01
C ARG A 187 2.38 5.47 -17.49
N MET A 188 1.26 5.82 -18.11
CA MET A 188 0.42 6.95 -17.68
C MET A 188 -0.22 6.70 -16.31
N ALA A 189 -0.73 5.50 -16.07
CA ALA A 189 -1.34 5.12 -14.79
C ALA A 189 -0.35 5.15 -13.62
N LEU A 190 0.92 4.81 -13.83
CA LEU A 190 1.95 4.83 -12.79
C LEU A 190 2.71 6.16 -12.68
N MET A 191 2.49 7.11 -13.58
CA MET A 191 3.14 8.42 -13.56
C MET A 191 2.89 9.21 -12.26
N PRO A 192 1.65 9.29 -11.72
CA PRO A 192 1.38 9.99 -10.47
C PRO A 192 2.14 9.41 -9.27
N LEU A 193 2.28 8.08 -9.21
CA LEU A 193 3.07 7.41 -8.16
C LEU A 193 4.55 7.77 -8.24
N THR A 194 5.09 7.86 -9.44
CA THR A 194 6.49 8.28 -9.64
C THR A 194 6.72 9.75 -9.29
N GLN A 195 5.73 10.61 -9.56
CA GLN A 195 5.75 12.02 -9.15
C GLN A 195 5.74 12.16 -7.64
N LEU A 196 4.83 11.44 -6.94
CA LEU A 196 4.77 11.43 -5.47
C LEU A 196 6.11 10.95 -4.87
N ARG A 197 6.67 9.85 -5.38
CA ARG A 197 7.98 9.34 -4.93
C ARG A 197 9.09 10.37 -5.11
N ARG A 198 9.12 11.08 -6.25
CA ARG A 198 10.12 12.13 -6.52
C ARG A 198 9.94 13.31 -5.58
N ALA A 199 8.71 13.76 -5.37
CA ALA A 199 8.40 14.86 -4.45
C ALA A 199 8.82 14.55 -3.01
N ILE A 200 8.62 13.31 -2.54
CA ILE A 200 9.07 12.87 -1.22
C ILE A 200 10.61 12.82 -1.15
N ARG A 201 11.29 12.28 -2.18
CA ARG A 201 12.76 12.14 -2.18
C ARG A 201 13.51 13.44 -2.38
N ALA A 202 12.96 14.37 -3.17
CA ALA A 202 13.58 15.66 -3.44
C ALA A 202 13.45 16.66 -2.27
N ARG A 203 12.71 16.28 -1.20
CA ARG A 203 12.51 17.14 -0.04
C ARG A 203 13.75 17.21 0.85
N ASP A 204 14.03 18.42 1.29
CA ASP A 204 14.92 18.63 2.44
C ASP A 204 14.26 18.00 3.68
N PRO A 205 14.94 17.06 4.39
CA PRO A 205 14.45 16.48 5.65
C PRO A 205 14.10 17.52 6.71
N ARG A 206 14.61 18.75 6.56
CA ARG A 206 14.34 19.87 7.46
C ARG A 206 13.01 20.55 7.20
N THR A 207 12.46 20.47 5.99
CA THR A 207 11.18 21.09 5.64
C THR A 207 10.04 20.06 5.72
N LEU A 208 9.21 20.22 6.76
CA LEU A 208 8.02 19.39 6.96
C LEU A 208 6.77 20.03 6.32
N ALA A 209 6.90 20.82 5.24
CA ALA A 209 5.78 21.48 4.57
C ALA A 209 4.77 20.46 3.98
N PRO A 210 3.47 20.76 3.82
CA PRO A 210 2.52 19.81 3.23
C PRO A 210 2.85 19.47 1.79
N LEU A 211 2.43 18.27 1.33
CA LEU A 211 2.53 17.85 -0.06
C LEU A 211 1.39 18.50 -0.84
N ASP A 212 1.75 19.47 -1.68
CA ASP A 212 0.81 20.13 -2.59
C ASP A 212 0.97 19.53 -4.00
N LEU A 213 0.34 18.38 -4.22
CA LEU A 213 0.32 17.67 -5.49
C LEU A 213 -1.12 17.33 -5.85
N THR A 214 -1.48 17.63 -7.10
CA THR A 214 -2.74 17.14 -7.69
C THR A 214 -2.59 15.68 -8.07
N LEU A 215 -3.20 14.80 -7.29
CA LEU A 215 -3.16 13.35 -7.47
C LEU A 215 -4.55 12.80 -7.81
N PRO A 216 -4.64 11.67 -8.52
CA PRO A 216 -5.89 10.93 -8.68
C PRO A 216 -6.54 10.60 -7.33
N ARG A 217 -7.86 10.36 -7.34
CA ARG A 217 -8.65 10.11 -6.12
C ARG A 217 -8.08 8.94 -5.29
N GLU A 218 -7.60 7.91 -5.96
CA GLU A 218 -7.03 6.71 -5.36
C GLU A 218 -5.73 6.98 -4.56
N LEU A 219 -5.03 8.07 -4.87
CA LEU A 219 -3.81 8.49 -4.18
C LEU A 219 -4.03 9.70 -3.27
N ALA A 220 -5.22 10.31 -3.28
CA ALA A 220 -5.54 11.48 -2.47
C ALA A 220 -5.51 11.13 -0.97
N GLU A 221 -6.08 9.99 -0.58
CA GLU A 221 -6.08 9.50 0.81
C GLU A 221 -4.65 9.27 1.34
N LEU A 222 -3.78 8.70 0.50
CA LEU A 222 -2.36 8.52 0.85
C LEU A 222 -1.67 9.87 1.05
N ARG A 223 -1.95 10.87 0.19
CA ARG A 223 -1.43 12.24 0.35
C ARG A 223 -1.89 12.87 1.67
N GLU A 224 -3.17 12.73 2.02
CA GLU A 224 -3.75 13.26 3.27
C GLU A 224 -3.09 12.61 4.48
N THR A 225 -2.98 11.29 4.51
CA THR A 225 -2.33 10.54 5.58
C THR A 225 -0.87 10.99 5.77
N LEU A 226 -0.13 11.20 4.67
CA LEU A 226 1.24 11.72 4.72
C LEU A 226 1.27 13.17 5.23
N ASN A 227 0.33 14.02 4.82
CA ASN A 227 0.25 15.40 5.29
C ASN A 227 -0.08 15.47 6.79
N ASP A 228 -0.95 14.59 7.29
CA ASP A 228 -1.24 14.48 8.72
C ASP A 228 -0.01 14.04 9.53
N LEU A 229 0.74 13.05 9.02
CA LEU A 229 2.00 12.64 9.64
C LEU A 229 3.00 13.80 9.68
N LEU A 230 3.18 14.51 8.56
CA LEU A 230 4.04 15.69 8.49
C LEU A 230 3.59 16.82 9.45
N ALA A 231 2.28 17.00 9.62
CA ALA A 231 1.73 17.97 10.56
C ALA A 231 2.00 17.57 12.02
N ARG A 232 1.92 16.28 12.35
CA ARG A 232 2.31 15.75 13.68
C ARG A 232 3.80 15.95 13.94
N MET A 233 4.66 15.61 12.96
CA MET A 233 6.12 15.81 13.08
C MET A 233 6.47 17.30 13.27
N ARG A 234 5.81 18.22 12.55
CA ARG A 234 6.01 19.67 12.75
C ARG A 234 5.67 20.12 14.17
N ARG A 235 4.54 19.63 14.71
CA ARG A 235 4.13 19.95 16.09
C ARG A 235 5.15 19.45 17.12
N VAL A 236 5.62 18.21 16.95
CA VAL A 236 6.65 17.63 17.83
C VAL A 236 7.92 18.47 17.77
N ARG A 237 8.40 18.80 16.57
CA ARG A 237 9.62 19.58 16.36
C ARG A 237 9.50 21.00 16.94
N ALA A 238 8.40 21.70 16.68
CA ALA A 238 8.16 23.02 17.21
C ALA A 238 8.09 23.04 18.75
N ASN A 239 7.56 21.98 19.37
CA ASN A 239 7.57 21.82 20.82
C ASN A 239 9.00 21.57 21.33
N GLN A 240 9.79 20.76 20.63
CA GLN A 240 11.19 20.49 20.98
C GLN A 240 12.07 21.75 20.85
N GLU A 241 11.91 22.51 19.77
CA GLU A 241 12.64 23.79 19.58
C GLU A 241 12.30 24.82 20.68
N ARG A 242 11.02 24.94 21.02
CA ARG A 242 10.59 25.78 22.15
C ARG A 242 11.19 25.33 23.48
N PHE A 243 11.13 24.03 23.77
CA PHE A 243 11.69 23.44 24.98
C PHE A 243 13.20 23.73 25.11
N ILE A 244 13.97 23.55 24.03
CA ILE A 244 15.42 23.87 24.01
C ILE A 244 15.66 25.35 24.20
N GLY A 245 14.86 26.21 23.56
CA GLY A 245 14.94 27.65 23.72
C GLY A 245 14.69 28.11 25.17
N ASP A 246 13.59 27.63 25.76
CA ASP A 246 13.21 27.95 27.13
C ASP A 246 14.24 27.42 28.15
N ALA A 247 14.72 26.19 27.97
CA ALA A 247 15.77 25.60 28.79
C ALA A 247 17.06 26.43 28.76
N SER A 248 17.46 26.85 27.54
CA SER A 248 18.67 27.70 27.37
C SER A 248 18.54 29.05 28.06
N HIS A 249 17.37 29.67 27.97
CA HIS A 249 17.11 30.94 28.68
C HIS A 249 17.10 30.76 30.19
N GLN A 250 16.45 29.69 30.71
CA GLN A 250 16.39 29.43 32.15
C GLN A 250 17.75 29.04 32.78
N LEU A 251 18.67 28.46 31.99
CA LEU A 251 20.03 28.16 32.42
C LEU A 251 20.95 29.38 32.33
N ARG A 252 20.81 30.24 31.32
CA ARG A 252 21.67 31.41 31.11
C ARG A 252 21.56 32.42 32.25
N THR A 253 20.34 32.68 32.73
CA THR A 253 20.09 33.70 33.78
C THR A 253 20.84 33.41 35.09
N PRO A 254 20.75 32.21 35.73
CA PRO A 254 21.49 31.94 36.96
C PRO A 254 23.01 31.86 36.73
N LEU A 255 23.47 31.37 35.56
CA LEU A 255 24.91 31.35 35.23
C LEU A 255 25.48 32.75 35.07
N ALA A 256 24.78 33.67 34.40
CA ALA A 256 25.18 35.07 34.32
C ALA A 256 25.20 35.72 35.69
N GLY A 257 24.21 35.42 36.55
CA GLY A 257 24.18 35.92 37.95
C GLY A 257 25.35 35.39 38.78
N LEU A 258 25.75 34.11 38.60
CA LEU A 258 26.95 33.54 39.22
C LEU A 258 28.22 34.27 38.80
N SER A 259 28.40 34.48 37.49
CA SER A 259 29.60 35.17 36.93
C SER A 259 29.69 36.60 37.42
N ALA A 260 28.56 37.34 37.41
CA ALA A 260 28.54 38.74 37.89
C ALA A 260 28.87 38.86 39.39
N ARG A 261 28.36 37.92 40.23
CA ARG A 261 28.65 37.90 41.65
C ARG A 261 30.10 37.52 41.96
N ALA A 262 30.66 36.55 41.20
CA ALA A 262 32.07 36.22 41.30
C ALA A 262 32.97 37.42 40.96
N GLU A 263 32.65 38.15 39.89
CA GLU A 263 33.38 39.35 39.48
C GLU A 263 33.30 40.46 40.52
N LEU A 264 32.12 40.67 41.12
CA LEU A 264 31.94 41.64 42.19
C LEU A 264 32.74 41.29 43.44
N ALA A 265 32.73 39.99 43.85
CA ALA A 265 33.48 39.51 44.99
C ALA A 265 35.01 39.67 44.82
N LEU A 266 35.49 39.41 43.55
CA LEU A 266 36.93 39.61 43.25
C LEU A 266 37.40 41.05 43.29
N ARG A 267 36.48 42.00 43.22
CA ARG A 267 36.77 43.45 43.33
C ARG A 267 36.72 44.01 44.76
N GLN A 268 36.33 43.23 45.76
CA GLN A 268 36.17 43.62 47.14
C GLN A 268 37.25 42.91 47.98
N ASP A 269 37.91 43.68 48.91
CA ASP A 269 38.93 43.18 49.84
C ASP A 269 38.36 42.89 51.24
N ASP A 270 37.02 42.63 51.36
CA ASP A 270 36.36 42.31 52.61
C ASP A 270 36.03 40.83 52.76
N PRO A 271 36.59 40.08 53.71
CA PRO A 271 36.29 38.69 53.95
C PRO A 271 34.81 38.36 54.22
N ARG A 272 34.06 39.30 54.84
CA ARG A 272 32.62 39.13 55.09
C ARG A 272 31.83 39.20 53.76
N ALA A 273 32.16 40.14 52.90
CA ALA A 273 31.55 40.25 51.56
C ALA A 273 31.83 39.01 50.69
N TRP A 274 33.03 38.42 50.80
CA TRP A 274 33.33 37.14 50.10
C TRP A 274 32.48 35.98 50.61
N HIS A 275 32.32 35.88 51.98
CA HIS A 275 31.50 34.82 52.58
C HIS A 275 30.06 34.93 52.14
N ASP A 276 29.50 36.13 52.12
CA ASP A 276 28.12 36.34 51.63
C ASP A 276 27.98 36.07 50.14
N ALA A 277 28.94 36.51 49.32
CA ALA A 277 28.95 36.22 47.88
C ALA A 277 29.01 34.73 47.61
N LEU A 278 29.90 34.01 48.30
CA LEU A 278 30.01 32.52 48.17
C LEU A 278 28.72 31.82 48.61
N GLY A 279 28.03 32.29 49.65
CA GLY A 279 26.74 31.76 50.09
C GLY A 279 25.67 31.89 49.03
N VAL A 280 25.56 33.06 48.41
CA VAL A 280 24.61 33.33 47.33
C VAL A 280 24.97 32.54 46.05
N MET A 281 26.27 32.45 45.73
CA MET A 281 26.75 31.66 44.60
C MET A 281 26.43 30.17 44.78
N ARG A 282 26.64 29.59 45.97
CA ARG A 282 26.24 28.23 46.29
C ARG A 282 24.75 28.01 46.09
N GLY A 283 23.90 28.89 46.61
CA GLY A 283 22.46 28.82 46.43
C GLY A 283 22.03 28.91 44.95
N SER A 284 22.73 29.69 44.14
CA SER A 284 22.48 29.78 42.69
C SER A 284 22.95 28.55 41.95
N ALA A 285 24.10 27.99 42.32
CA ALA A 285 24.62 26.70 41.76
C ALA A 285 23.65 25.52 42.05
N ASP A 286 23.16 25.42 43.31
CA ASP A 286 22.19 24.40 43.71
C ASP A 286 20.86 24.53 42.94
N LYS A 287 20.40 25.75 42.68
CA LYS A 287 19.21 26.01 41.83
C LYS A 287 19.45 25.55 40.39
N THR A 288 20.63 25.84 39.83
CA THR A 288 20.99 25.45 38.46
C THR A 288 21.15 23.95 38.33
N ALA A 289 21.78 23.28 39.29
CA ALA A 289 21.90 21.82 39.31
C ALA A 289 20.50 21.14 39.36
N ARG A 290 19.61 21.65 40.17
CA ARG A 290 18.22 21.18 40.27
C ARG A 290 17.46 21.35 38.95
N LEU A 291 17.60 22.53 38.31
CA LEU A 291 17.02 22.76 36.99
C LEU A 291 17.54 21.79 35.93
N ALA A 292 18.85 21.55 35.90
CA ALA A 292 19.47 20.57 34.98
C ALA A 292 18.94 19.14 35.21
N SER A 293 18.81 18.71 36.48
CA SER A 293 18.22 17.41 36.81
C SER A 293 16.76 17.29 36.36
N GLN A 294 15.95 18.34 36.54
CA GLN A 294 14.57 18.39 36.09
C GLN A 294 14.45 18.32 34.54
N LEU A 295 15.35 18.97 33.80
CA LEU A 295 15.41 18.88 32.34
C LEU A 295 15.78 17.47 31.87
N LEU A 296 16.75 16.82 32.52
CA LEU A 296 17.14 15.44 32.24
C LEU A 296 16.00 14.48 32.52
N SER A 297 15.26 14.66 33.60
CA SER A 297 14.08 13.86 33.91
C SER A 297 13.01 13.96 32.82
N LEU A 298 12.65 15.19 32.41
CA LEU A 298 11.71 15.42 31.33
C LEU A 298 12.15 14.81 29.98
N THR A 299 13.43 14.87 29.63
CA THR A 299 13.95 14.26 28.42
C THR A 299 13.86 12.74 28.45
N ARG A 300 14.12 12.11 29.60
CA ARG A 300 13.97 10.65 29.79
C ARG A 300 12.51 10.20 29.70
N LEU A 301 11.59 10.94 30.31
CA LEU A 301 10.15 10.65 30.26
C LEU A 301 9.56 10.75 28.86
N ASN A 302 10.14 11.59 27.98
CA ASN A 302 9.71 11.72 26.59
C ASN A 302 10.34 10.69 25.65
N ASN A 303 11.22 9.82 26.13
CA ASN A 303 11.85 8.75 25.34
C ASN A 303 11.41 7.36 25.83
N PRO A 304 10.40 6.73 25.18
CA PRO A 304 9.89 5.41 25.59
C PRO A 304 10.94 4.30 25.60
N GLU A 305 11.96 4.38 24.73
CA GLU A 305 13.02 3.36 24.62
C GLU A 305 13.99 3.36 25.82
N SER A 306 14.01 4.44 26.60
CA SER A 306 14.85 4.57 27.79
C SER A 306 14.10 4.33 29.11
N MET A 307 12.86 3.86 29.05
CA MET A 307 12.06 3.62 30.25
C MET A 307 12.58 2.38 31.01
N PRO A 308 12.90 2.51 32.29
CA PRO A 308 13.25 1.38 33.13
C PRO A 308 12.06 0.41 33.26
N GLU A 309 12.37 -0.84 33.54
CA GLU A 309 11.38 -1.88 33.76
C GLU A 309 10.52 -1.57 35.00
N ALA A 310 9.19 -1.52 34.81
CA ALA A 310 8.25 -1.32 35.89
C ALA A 310 8.19 -2.60 36.76
N ARG A 311 8.17 -2.41 38.08
CA ARG A 311 8.09 -3.49 39.10
C ARG A 311 6.89 -3.25 40.00
N ASP A 312 6.47 -4.30 40.64
CA ASP A 312 5.45 -4.20 41.69
C ASP A 312 6.05 -3.54 42.92
N ILE A 313 5.54 -2.38 43.30
CA ILE A 313 6.01 -1.56 44.40
C ILE A 313 4.86 -1.19 45.32
N ASP A 314 5.16 -1.03 46.62
CA ASP A 314 4.18 -0.54 47.57
C ASP A 314 4.13 1.00 47.58
N LEU A 315 2.98 1.57 47.19
CA LEU A 315 2.75 3.02 47.19
C LEU A 315 2.81 3.62 48.59
N CYS A 316 2.44 2.84 49.63
CA CYS A 316 2.52 3.31 51.01
C CYS A 316 3.97 3.54 51.47
N ASP A 317 4.88 2.68 51.06
CA ASP A 317 6.30 2.82 51.38
C ASP A 317 6.94 4.03 50.68
N ILE A 318 6.57 4.24 49.39
CA ILE A 318 7.04 5.40 48.64
C ILE A 318 6.52 6.70 49.26
N ALA A 319 5.25 6.78 49.64
CA ALA A 319 4.66 7.93 50.28
C ALA A 319 5.34 8.25 51.62
N ARG A 320 5.55 7.21 52.47
CA ARG A 320 6.26 7.37 53.74
C ARG A 320 7.71 7.86 53.54
N GLN A 321 8.41 7.31 52.54
CA GLN A 321 9.78 7.68 52.23
C GLN A 321 9.86 9.12 51.74
N ALA A 322 8.98 9.54 50.81
CA ALA A 322 8.92 10.89 50.29
C ALA A 322 8.67 11.93 51.41
N VAL A 323 7.78 11.61 52.35
CA VAL A 323 7.52 12.45 53.52
C VAL A 323 8.76 12.52 54.45
N ARG A 324 9.44 11.38 54.77
CA ARG A 324 10.67 11.36 55.55
C ARG A 324 11.75 12.27 54.94
N ASP A 325 11.95 12.18 53.62
CA ASP A 325 12.97 12.91 52.88
C ASP A 325 12.71 14.43 52.88
N ALA A 326 11.41 14.84 52.84
CA ALA A 326 11.00 16.23 52.84
C ALA A 326 10.82 16.85 54.25
N LEU A 327 10.76 16.01 55.32
CA LEU A 327 10.38 16.42 56.66
C LEU A 327 11.28 17.53 57.19
N SER A 328 12.62 17.42 57.08
CA SER A 328 13.56 18.38 57.58
C SER A 328 13.46 19.77 56.90
N SER A 329 13.13 19.78 55.60
CA SER A 329 12.96 21.03 54.83
C SER A 329 11.60 21.70 55.14
N CYS A 330 10.54 20.92 55.24
CA CYS A 330 9.21 21.42 55.60
C CYS A 330 9.19 21.96 57.04
N HIS A 331 9.82 21.25 57.99
CA HIS A 331 9.91 21.70 59.40
C HIS A 331 10.65 23.07 59.51
N ARG A 332 11.77 23.24 58.81
CA ARG A 332 12.48 24.54 58.77
C ARG A 332 11.65 25.67 58.15
N ALA A 333 10.73 25.34 57.25
CA ALA A 333 9.80 26.28 56.62
C ALA A 333 8.50 26.49 57.43
N GLY A 334 8.34 25.85 58.60
CA GLY A 334 7.14 25.94 59.43
C GLY A 334 5.92 25.20 58.82
N ILE A 335 6.12 24.20 58.00
CA ILE A 335 5.08 23.49 57.28
C ILE A 335 4.77 22.18 58.01
N ASP A 336 3.50 21.91 58.32
CA ASP A 336 2.97 20.67 58.86
C ASP A 336 2.86 19.63 57.70
N LEU A 337 3.75 18.63 57.68
CA LEU A 337 3.81 17.60 56.64
C LEU A 337 3.35 16.24 57.19
N GLY A 338 2.24 15.72 56.69
CA GLY A 338 1.66 14.46 57.10
C GLY A 338 1.55 13.43 55.99
N VAL A 339 1.40 12.15 56.39
CA VAL A 339 1.12 11.03 55.46
C VAL A 339 -0.07 10.22 55.97
N GLU A 340 -1.01 9.92 55.10
CA GLU A 340 -2.17 9.10 55.37
C GLU A 340 -2.15 7.87 54.40
N THR A 341 -1.92 6.71 54.96
CA THR A 341 -1.85 5.44 54.18
C THR A 341 -2.76 4.39 54.79
N PRO A 342 -3.33 3.46 53.97
CA PRO A 342 -3.93 2.27 54.48
C PRO A 342 -2.98 1.47 55.41
N SER A 343 -3.56 0.58 56.24
CA SER A 343 -2.78 -0.30 57.14
C SER A 343 -2.10 -1.47 56.43
N HIS A 344 -2.50 -1.75 55.17
CA HIS A 344 -1.94 -2.79 54.32
C HIS A 344 -1.24 -2.17 53.10
N ALA A 345 -0.42 -2.96 52.42
CA ALA A 345 0.31 -2.53 51.23
C ALA A 345 -0.63 -2.29 50.06
N VAL A 346 -0.45 -1.18 49.34
CA VAL A 346 -1.15 -0.87 48.08
C VAL A 346 -0.15 -1.05 46.95
N THR A 347 -0.20 -2.21 46.32
CA THR A 347 0.73 -2.59 45.26
C THR A 347 0.35 -1.98 43.92
N GLN A 348 1.32 -1.40 43.21
CA GLN A 348 1.18 -0.85 41.87
C GLN A 348 2.41 -1.19 41.04
N ARG A 349 2.20 -1.61 39.79
CA ARG A 349 3.31 -1.81 38.84
C ARG A 349 3.78 -0.47 38.34
N ALA A 350 4.99 -0.06 38.78
CA ALA A 350 5.54 1.25 38.45
C ALA A 350 7.07 1.29 38.60
N VAL A 351 7.67 2.43 38.22
CA VAL A 351 9.09 2.71 38.43
C VAL A 351 9.23 3.55 39.69
N GLN A 352 9.77 2.95 40.78
CA GLN A 352 9.82 3.50 42.13
C GLN A 352 10.39 4.94 42.21
N TRP A 353 11.55 5.18 41.57
CA TRP A 353 12.21 6.49 41.63
C TRP A 353 11.41 7.60 40.93
N GLN A 354 10.63 7.26 39.88
CA GLN A 354 9.77 8.22 39.18
C GLN A 354 8.59 8.66 40.06
N LEU A 355 7.93 7.71 40.75
CA LEU A 355 6.87 8.08 41.67
C LEU A 355 7.40 8.89 42.88
N ALA A 356 8.59 8.53 43.40
CA ALA A 356 9.27 9.33 44.42
C ALA A 356 9.59 10.74 43.93
N GLU A 357 10.06 10.90 42.70
CA GLU A 357 10.29 12.21 42.07
C GLU A 357 8.99 13.02 41.88
N ALA A 358 7.89 12.35 41.50
CA ALA A 358 6.59 13.01 41.40
C ALA A 358 6.15 13.59 42.73
N LEU A 359 6.25 12.79 43.83
CA LEU A 359 5.92 13.24 45.16
C LEU A 359 6.83 14.37 45.61
N ALA A 360 8.14 14.27 45.39
CA ALA A 360 9.10 15.34 45.74
C ALA A 360 8.77 16.63 45.01
N ASN A 361 8.41 16.60 43.72
CA ASN A 361 8.01 17.79 42.99
C ASN A 361 6.69 18.40 43.51
N LEU A 362 5.72 17.55 43.90
CA LEU A 362 4.46 18.04 44.44
C LEU A 362 4.64 18.66 45.83
N ILE A 363 5.43 18.07 46.72
CA ILE A 363 5.73 18.60 48.07
C ILE A 363 6.55 19.91 47.96
N ASP A 364 7.59 19.95 47.10
CA ASP A 364 8.37 21.17 46.85
C ASP A 364 7.48 22.30 46.27
N ASN A 365 6.57 21.96 45.38
CA ASN A 365 5.60 22.90 44.83
C ASN A 365 4.68 23.49 45.92
N ALA A 366 4.05 22.66 46.72
CA ALA A 366 3.18 23.06 47.82
C ALA A 366 3.94 23.98 48.82
N SER A 367 5.18 23.60 49.19
CA SER A 367 6.04 24.39 50.09
C SER A 367 6.37 25.80 49.54
N ARG A 368 6.63 25.92 48.25
CA ARG A 368 6.99 27.19 47.61
C ARG A 368 5.81 28.14 47.44
N TYR A 369 4.62 27.61 47.26
CA TYR A 369 3.40 28.40 47.04
C TYR A 369 2.63 28.70 48.30
N GLY A 370 3.29 28.68 49.47
CA GLY A 370 2.78 29.21 50.73
C GLY A 370 1.82 28.29 51.48
N ALA A 371 1.90 26.99 51.25
CA ALA A 371 1.18 26.02 52.06
C ALA A 371 1.76 25.98 53.49
N SER A 372 0.90 26.00 54.52
CA SER A 372 1.27 25.70 55.89
C SER A 372 0.99 24.27 56.31
N ARG A 373 0.24 23.53 55.54
CA ARG A 373 -0.04 22.10 55.71
C ARG A 373 0.00 21.38 54.40
N ILE A 374 0.68 20.22 54.36
CA ILE A 374 0.76 19.32 53.21
C ILE A 374 0.47 17.92 53.68
N THR A 375 -0.42 17.21 52.98
CA THR A 375 -0.78 15.80 53.28
C THR A 375 -0.60 14.96 52.06
N VAL A 376 0.21 13.87 52.18
CA VAL A 376 0.38 12.85 51.14
C VAL A 376 -0.58 11.72 51.46
N ARG A 377 -1.42 11.32 50.52
CA ARG A 377 -2.39 10.21 50.70
C ARG A 377 -2.21 9.13 49.68
N VAL A 378 -2.40 7.91 50.14
CA VAL A 378 -2.53 6.69 49.28
C VAL A 378 -3.96 6.18 49.39
N GLY A 379 -4.63 6.04 48.27
CA GLY A 379 -5.98 5.46 48.20
C GLY A 379 -5.97 4.12 47.42
N GLU A 380 -6.90 3.25 47.75
CA GLU A 380 -6.94 1.87 47.25
C GLU A 380 -7.99 1.69 46.15
N ALA A 381 -9.17 2.25 46.31
CA ALA A 381 -10.28 2.06 45.37
C ALA A 381 -10.85 3.42 44.90
N PRO A 382 -10.47 3.93 43.73
CA PRO A 382 -9.41 3.43 42.85
C PRO A 382 -7.99 3.69 43.41
N THR A 383 -7.00 2.87 42.94
CA THR A 383 -5.61 3.05 43.34
C THR A 383 -5.13 4.45 42.92
N ARG A 384 -4.67 5.22 43.91
CA ARG A 384 -4.25 6.60 43.67
C ARG A 384 -3.18 7.07 44.64
N LEU A 385 -2.36 7.97 44.17
CA LEU A 385 -1.41 8.71 44.94
C LEU A 385 -1.82 10.19 44.90
N GLU A 386 -1.96 10.82 46.06
CA GLU A 386 -2.50 12.18 46.20
C GLU A 386 -1.63 13.04 47.08
N VAL A 387 -1.43 14.31 46.66
CA VAL A 387 -0.84 15.36 47.53
C VAL A 387 -1.83 16.49 47.63
N GLU A 388 -2.16 16.83 48.84
CA GLU A 388 -3.08 17.91 49.20
C GLU A 388 -2.33 19.00 49.99
N ASP A 389 -2.54 20.26 49.61
CA ASP A 389 -2.03 21.42 50.32
C ASP A 389 -3.18 22.41 50.64
N ASN A 390 -2.89 23.34 51.59
CA ASN A 390 -3.79 24.40 51.96
C ASN A 390 -3.36 25.77 51.41
N GLY A 391 -2.55 25.82 50.38
CA GLY A 391 -2.08 27.02 49.70
C GLY A 391 -3.18 27.74 48.90
N PRO A 392 -2.84 28.69 48.04
CA PRO A 392 -3.81 29.49 47.28
C PRO A 392 -4.58 28.67 46.20
N GLY A 393 -4.07 27.49 45.86
CA GLY A 393 -4.64 26.66 44.80
C GLY A 393 -4.30 27.17 43.38
N ILE A 394 -4.92 26.58 42.37
CA ILE A 394 -4.74 26.94 40.96
C ILE A 394 -6.12 27.17 40.32
N PRO A 395 -6.35 28.37 39.73
CA PRO A 395 -7.58 28.69 39.03
C PRO A 395 -7.85 27.68 37.91
N GLU A 396 -9.11 27.33 37.67
CA GLU A 396 -9.50 26.29 36.69
C GLU A 396 -8.96 26.57 35.29
N ALA A 397 -9.03 27.83 34.84
CA ALA A 397 -8.51 28.24 33.53
C ALA A 397 -6.99 28.01 33.34
N GLN A 398 -6.24 27.91 34.45
CA GLN A 398 -4.78 27.74 34.43
C GLN A 398 -4.34 26.28 34.62
N ARG A 399 -5.20 25.37 35.10
CA ARG A 399 -4.83 23.98 35.46
C ARG A 399 -4.22 23.20 34.31
N LEU A 400 -4.66 23.38 33.06
CA LEU A 400 -4.06 22.75 31.88
C LEU A 400 -2.77 23.43 31.43
N LEU A 401 -2.65 24.74 31.69
CA LEU A 401 -1.49 25.49 31.27
C LEU A 401 -0.28 25.22 32.19
N VAL A 402 -0.47 25.07 33.49
CA VAL A 402 0.61 24.80 34.46
C VAL A 402 1.23 23.40 34.30
N LEU A 403 0.60 22.50 33.50
CA LEU A 403 1.17 21.22 33.10
C LEU A 403 2.16 21.35 31.94
N ARG A 404 2.20 22.50 31.27
CA ARG A 404 3.19 22.75 30.21
C ARG A 404 4.55 23.11 30.81
N PRO A 405 5.66 22.57 30.26
CA PRO A 405 6.99 22.94 30.70
C PRO A 405 7.18 24.47 30.70
N PHE A 406 7.88 24.99 31.73
CA PHE A 406 8.21 26.41 31.91
C PHE A 406 7.02 27.37 32.12
N HIS A 407 5.78 26.84 32.16
CA HIS A 407 4.61 27.67 32.42
C HIS A 407 4.43 27.91 33.95
N ARG A 408 4.16 29.15 34.35
CA ARG A 408 3.93 29.58 35.75
C ARG A 408 2.52 30.12 35.86
N GLY A 409 1.77 29.67 36.86
CA GLY A 409 0.40 30.12 37.08
C GLY A 409 0.26 31.50 37.68
N MET A 410 1.32 32.08 38.31
CA MET A 410 1.34 33.40 38.91
C MET A 410 2.56 34.17 38.41
N GLU A 411 2.36 35.43 38.03
CA GLU A 411 3.46 36.35 37.71
C GLU A 411 4.28 36.64 38.97
N GLY A 412 5.59 36.36 38.94
CA GLY A 412 6.50 36.60 40.07
C GLY A 412 6.78 35.38 40.96
N GLY A 413 6.19 34.20 40.73
CA GLY A 413 6.48 32.99 41.50
C GLY A 413 7.92 32.49 41.35
N GLN A 414 8.58 32.10 42.48
CA GLN A 414 9.92 31.50 42.46
C GLN A 414 9.83 30.04 42.08
N GLY A 415 10.13 29.67 40.81
CA GLY A 415 10.18 28.27 40.38
C GLY A 415 10.58 28.13 38.92
N SER A 416 11.01 26.92 38.53
CA SER A 416 11.38 26.59 37.14
C SER A 416 10.18 26.44 36.18
N GLY A 417 8.97 26.21 36.72
CA GLY A 417 7.79 25.84 35.94
C GLY A 417 7.85 24.43 35.36
N LEU A 418 8.75 23.55 35.86
CA LEU A 418 8.93 22.19 35.37
C LEU A 418 8.30 21.13 36.25
N GLY A 419 8.08 21.42 37.57
CA GLY A 419 7.65 20.40 38.54
C GLY A 419 6.34 19.68 38.14
N LEU A 420 5.25 20.43 37.83
CA LEU A 420 3.99 19.85 37.43
C LEU A 420 4.05 19.20 36.05
N ALA A 421 4.89 19.69 35.13
CA ALA A 421 5.13 19.04 33.83
C ALA A 421 5.85 17.71 34.01
N ILE A 422 6.77 17.56 34.96
CA ILE A 422 7.43 16.30 35.32
C ILE A 422 6.37 15.32 35.87
N VAL A 423 5.54 15.79 36.82
CA VAL A 423 4.47 14.95 37.40
C VAL A 423 3.49 14.46 36.32
N ASP A 424 3.10 15.31 35.38
CA ASP A 424 2.26 14.93 34.24
C ASP A 424 2.96 13.92 33.30
N GLY A 425 4.25 14.12 33.03
CA GLY A 425 5.07 13.18 32.27
C GLY A 425 5.17 11.81 32.96
N ILE A 426 5.39 11.78 34.27
CA ILE A 426 5.43 10.54 35.07
C ILE A 426 4.05 9.87 35.07
N ALA A 427 2.97 10.62 35.27
CA ALA A 427 1.60 10.07 35.21
C ALA A 427 1.35 9.37 33.86
N ARG A 428 1.64 10.06 32.77
CA ARG A 428 1.48 9.48 31.41
C ARG A 428 2.34 8.26 31.18
N ALA A 429 3.57 8.25 31.66
CA ALA A 429 4.51 7.14 31.56
C ALA A 429 4.02 5.85 32.28
N HIS A 430 3.21 6.05 33.33
CA HIS A 430 2.60 4.93 34.09
C HIS A 430 1.14 4.67 33.74
N GLY A 431 0.61 5.25 32.64
CA GLY A 431 -0.80 5.09 32.28
C GLY A 431 -1.78 5.70 33.31
N ALA A 432 -1.26 6.51 34.25
CA ALA A 432 -2.07 7.15 35.27
C ALA A 432 -2.69 8.45 34.76
N ARG A 433 -3.89 8.77 35.24
CA ARG A 433 -4.56 10.05 34.98
C ARG A 433 -4.20 11.07 36.07
N LEU A 434 -3.59 12.18 35.67
CA LEU A 434 -3.35 13.30 36.58
C LEU A 434 -4.56 14.22 36.65
N THR A 435 -5.01 14.55 37.87
CA THR A 435 -6.11 15.49 38.10
C THR A 435 -5.69 16.56 39.14
N LEU A 436 -6.01 17.81 38.82
CA LEU A 436 -5.81 18.97 39.68
C LEU A 436 -7.17 19.53 40.11
N VAL A 437 -7.49 19.44 41.40
CA VAL A 437 -8.78 19.90 41.93
C VAL A 437 -8.54 20.79 43.18
N PRO A 438 -9.46 21.67 43.51
CA PRO A 438 -9.36 22.41 44.76
C PRO A 438 -9.49 21.45 45.96
N ALA A 439 -8.67 21.61 46.97
CA ALA A 439 -8.73 20.82 48.20
C ALA A 439 -10.02 21.12 49.00
N ARG A 440 -10.40 22.42 49.01
CA ARG A 440 -11.59 22.95 49.73
C ARG A 440 -12.35 23.90 48.79
N PRO A 441 -13.35 23.43 48.06
CA PRO A 441 -14.01 24.25 47.04
C PRO A 441 -14.68 25.54 47.53
N ASN A 442 -15.06 25.59 48.83
CA ASN A 442 -15.86 26.67 49.43
C ASN A 442 -15.06 27.57 50.40
N ALA A 443 -13.71 27.43 50.45
CA ALA A 443 -12.87 28.23 51.35
C ALA A 443 -12.21 29.41 50.58
N GLU A 444 -11.87 30.51 51.28
CA GLU A 444 -11.13 31.62 50.70
C GLU A 444 -9.77 31.19 50.15
N SER A 445 -9.08 30.28 50.85
CA SER A 445 -7.91 29.54 50.31
C SER A 445 -8.34 28.15 49.91
N GLN A 446 -8.49 27.94 48.60
CA GLN A 446 -9.03 26.67 48.07
C GLN A 446 -8.07 25.50 48.24
N GLY A 447 -6.76 25.77 48.45
CA GLY A 447 -5.76 24.70 48.42
C GLY A 447 -5.69 23.99 47.07
N LEU A 448 -4.72 23.13 46.89
CA LEU A 448 -4.59 22.30 45.73
C LEU A 448 -4.55 20.81 46.14
N ARG A 449 -5.27 19.98 45.43
CA ARG A 449 -5.19 18.53 45.52
C ARG A 449 -4.81 17.99 44.19
N VAL A 450 -3.65 17.35 44.10
CA VAL A 450 -3.12 16.70 42.90
C VAL A 450 -3.21 15.19 43.08
N ARG A 451 -3.85 14.53 42.16
CA ARG A 451 -4.08 13.08 42.19
C ARG A 451 -3.53 12.39 40.95
N LEU A 452 -2.79 11.30 41.16
CA LEU A 452 -2.43 10.34 40.16
C LEU A 452 -3.35 9.12 40.34
N HIS A 453 -4.27 8.93 39.43
CA HIS A 453 -5.17 7.78 39.41
C HIS A 453 -4.58 6.71 38.50
N PHE A 454 -4.28 5.56 39.06
CA PHE A 454 -3.83 4.39 38.31
C PHE A 454 -5.07 3.61 37.83
N THR A 455 -5.15 3.30 36.55
CA THR A 455 -6.21 2.45 35.99
C THR A 455 -5.83 0.98 36.16
N GLU A 456 -6.79 0.14 36.57
CA GLU A 456 -6.57 -1.30 36.81
C GLU A 456 -6.24 -2.09 35.51
N ASP A 457 -6.39 -1.47 34.32
CA ASP A 457 -6.11 -2.07 33.00
C ASP A 457 -4.92 -1.40 32.32
N SER A 458 -3.72 -1.68 32.79
CA SER A 458 -2.49 -1.45 32.02
C SER A 458 -1.66 -2.73 31.97
N THR A 459 -2.23 -3.78 31.42
CA THR A 459 -1.43 -4.82 30.72
C THR A 459 -1.18 -4.32 29.31
N PRO A 460 0.10 -4.20 28.87
CA PRO A 460 0.45 -3.82 27.51
C PRO A 460 -0.01 -4.88 26.49
#